data_5fcc73fcef0742c4510c08f619973b1e
#
_entry.id   5fcc73fcef0742c4510c08f619973b1e
#
_cell.length_a   1.000
_cell.length_b   1.000
_cell.length_c   1.000
_cell.angle_alpha   90.00
_cell.angle_beta   90.00
_cell.angle_gamma   90.00
#
_symmetry.space_group_name_H-M   'P 1'
#
loop_
_entity.id
_entity.type
_entity.pdbx_description
1 polymer ?
#
loop_
_entity_poly.entity_id
_entity_poly.type
_entity_poly.pdbx_seq_one_letter_code
_entity_poly.pdbx_strand_id
1 'polypeptide(L)'
;FQGAVAFNLSVVAAFENYTGSRIIVPPDHEVTGAIGTAIRAMQEVNSRHVKTSFRGFDEIAGVRYSHSSFECKGCPNHCDIKKISMTGRKPLYYGGRCEKYEKGKQKSSDVPDYFAVREELLLNSYNKGLTHGEGIKKGKRVGLPYAMLSFEFYPFWKAFFTELGFQLVLSDKTNKKIINDGVQAAVSETCFPMKATLGHVINLLEKGIDYLLLPTTRDMPTKKSNIKGERTGSYPCPFIQGTWSIVKAALDTGDVEILKPIINFSYKEYAREVQLMGLGRQLGCSRKAVKKATEEAYQAQSRFYSRLKELGRKVLDGLGADESAIVVSSRSYNSCDSAISMDVPRKLRDLGLKVIPMDMLPVNSIDLSREWPNLYWEFGTG
;
A
#
# COMPACT_ATOMS: atom_id res chain seq x y z
N PHE A 1 -20.27 -26.02 21.74
CA PHE A 1 -19.16 -25.40 21.05
C PHE A 1 -19.00 -26.08 19.70
N GLN A 2 -18.87 -25.33 18.61
CA GLN A 2 -18.84 -25.85 17.25
C GLN A 2 -17.76 -25.19 16.37
N GLY A 3 -17.54 -25.74 15.19
CA GLY A 3 -16.55 -25.28 14.22
C GLY A 3 -15.17 -25.89 14.42
N ALA A 4 -14.22 -25.53 13.56
CA ALA A 4 -12.88 -26.12 13.58
C ALA A 4 -12.11 -25.88 14.88
N VAL A 5 -12.40 -24.80 15.61
CA VAL A 5 -11.76 -24.49 16.91
C VAL A 5 -12.09 -25.55 17.97
N ALA A 6 -13.20 -26.25 17.86
CA ALA A 6 -13.60 -27.30 18.81
C ALA A 6 -12.74 -28.58 18.73
N PHE A 7 -11.90 -28.74 17.69
CA PHE A 7 -10.87 -29.78 17.67
C PHE A 7 -9.77 -29.54 18.72
N ASN A 8 -9.59 -28.30 19.15
CA ASN A 8 -8.61 -27.96 20.17
C ASN A 8 -9.19 -28.15 21.56
N LEU A 9 -8.94 -29.32 22.16
CA LEU A 9 -9.44 -29.66 23.48
C LEU A 9 -8.96 -28.72 24.59
N SER A 10 -7.79 -28.08 24.43
CA SER A 10 -7.31 -27.09 25.39
C SER A 10 -8.19 -25.83 25.39
N VAL A 11 -8.71 -25.43 24.23
CA VAL A 11 -9.66 -24.32 24.12
C VAL A 11 -10.99 -24.70 24.77
N VAL A 12 -11.49 -25.92 24.56
CA VAL A 12 -12.71 -26.43 25.19
C VAL A 12 -12.57 -26.38 26.71
N ALA A 13 -11.48 -26.95 27.24
CA ALA A 13 -11.18 -26.94 28.66
C ALA A 13 -11.05 -25.53 29.27
N ALA A 14 -10.44 -24.59 28.51
CA ALA A 14 -10.33 -23.20 28.92
C ALA A 14 -11.72 -22.53 29.06
N PHE A 15 -12.63 -22.82 28.12
CA PHE A 15 -14.03 -22.34 28.21
C PHE A 15 -14.77 -22.94 29.36
N GLU A 16 -14.62 -24.26 29.64
CA GLU A 16 -15.24 -24.91 30.83
C GLU A 16 -14.75 -24.28 32.14
N ASN A 17 -13.44 -24.08 32.27
CA ASN A 17 -12.85 -23.43 33.43
C ASN A 17 -13.31 -21.98 33.61
N TYR A 18 -13.38 -21.22 32.50
CA TYR A 18 -13.79 -19.81 32.55
C TYR A 18 -15.28 -19.64 32.87
N THR A 19 -16.16 -20.48 32.29
CA THR A 19 -17.61 -20.37 32.45
C THR A 19 -18.16 -21.12 33.65
N GLY A 20 -17.38 -22.04 34.24
CA GLY A 20 -17.83 -22.97 35.25
C GLY A 20 -18.92 -23.96 34.78
N SER A 21 -19.05 -24.11 33.45
CA SER A 21 -20.10 -24.92 32.83
C SER A 21 -19.48 -25.96 31.90
N ARG A 22 -20.08 -27.13 31.84
CA ARG A 22 -19.69 -28.18 30.91
C ARG A 22 -19.92 -27.72 29.47
N ILE A 23 -18.90 -27.77 28.62
CA ILE A 23 -19.00 -27.45 27.20
C ILE A 23 -19.35 -28.71 26.43
N ILE A 24 -20.45 -28.67 25.68
CA ILE A 24 -20.86 -29.75 24.79
C ILE A 24 -20.28 -29.49 23.41
N VAL A 25 -19.44 -30.41 22.92
CA VAL A 25 -18.96 -30.45 21.54
C VAL A 25 -19.75 -31.54 20.82
N PRO A 26 -20.65 -31.20 19.88
CA PRO A 26 -21.47 -32.21 19.20
C PRO A 26 -20.59 -33.03 18.24
N PRO A 27 -21.01 -34.26 17.88
CA PRO A 27 -20.45 -34.99 16.74
C PRO A 27 -20.54 -34.10 15.48
N ASP A 28 -19.55 -34.23 14.59
CA ASP A 28 -19.48 -33.46 13.33
C ASP A 28 -19.56 -31.94 13.54
N HIS A 29 -18.97 -31.46 14.64
CA HIS A 29 -19.01 -30.05 15.06
C HIS A 29 -18.44 -29.10 14.00
N GLU A 30 -17.57 -29.58 13.10
CA GLU A 30 -16.96 -28.81 12.02
C GLU A 30 -17.93 -28.52 10.87
N VAL A 31 -18.98 -29.34 10.69
CA VAL A 31 -19.99 -29.18 9.64
C VAL A 31 -21.37 -28.80 10.15
N THR A 32 -21.51 -28.49 11.43
CA THR A 32 -22.79 -28.13 12.08
C THR A 32 -23.51 -26.98 11.36
N GLY A 33 -22.73 -25.98 10.87
CA GLY A 33 -23.28 -24.85 10.10
C GLY A 33 -23.88 -25.31 8.78
N ALA A 34 -23.26 -26.26 8.09
CA ALA A 34 -23.76 -26.83 6.83
C ALA A 34 -25.05 -27.63 7.08
N ILE A 35 -25.09 -28.42 8.18
CA ILE A 35 -26.29 -29.17 8.58
C ILE A 35 -27.45 -28.20 8.88
N GLY A 36 -27.20 -27.15 9.67
CA GLY A 36 -28.20 -26.13 9.98
C GLY A 36 -28.73 -25.42 8.73
N THR A 37 -27.86 -25.09 7.80
CA THR A 37 -28.25 -24.48 6.53
C THR A 37 -29.08 -25.42 5.67
N ALA A 38 -28.74 -26.71 5.60
CA ALA A 38 -29.51 -27.71 4.88
C ALA A 38 -30.93 -27.88 5.47
N ILE A 39 -31.05 -27.91 6.80
CA ILE A 39 -32.35 -27.96 7.48
C ILE A 39 -33.19 -26.71 7.17
N ARG A 40 -32.60 -25.52 7.22
CA ARG A 40 -33.29 -24.27 6.85
C ARG A 40 -33.73 -24.26 5.40
N ALA A 41 -32.88 -24.69 4.47
CA ALA A 41 -33.23 -24.79 3.06
C ALA A 41 -34.41 -25.75 2.83
N MET A 42 -34.40 -26.90 3.51
CA MET A 42 -35.50 -27.87 3.47
C MET A 42 -36.82 -27.28 3.99
N GLN A 43 -36.77 -26.58 5.13
CA GLN A 43 -37.96 -25.91 5.71
C GLN A 43 -38.50 -24.84 4.75
N GLU A 44 -37.63 -24.04 4.12
CA GLU A 44 -38.01 -22.97 3.20
C GLU A 44 -38.67 -23.54 1.93
N VAL A 45 -38.06 -24.56 1.34
CA VAL A 45 -38.63 -25.25 0.14
C VAL A 45 -40.01 -25.83 0.45
N ASN A 46 -40.14 -26.47 1.61
CA ASN A 46 -41.41 -27.09 2.02
C ASN A 46 -42.49 -26.02 2.32
N SER A 47 -42.15 -24.93 2.98
CA SER A 47 -43.08 -23.85 3.29
C SER A 47 -43.59 -23.10 2.07
N ARG A 48 -42.74 -22.92 1.07
CA ARG A 48 -43.08 -22.18 -0.18
C ARG A 48 -43.65 -23.08 -1.26
N HIS A 49 -43.67 -24.40 -1.08
CA HIS A 49 -44.10 -25.39 -2.09
C HIS A 49 -43.40 -25.20 -3.44
N VAL A 50 -42.13 -24.75 -3.44
CA VAL A 50 -41.33 -24.58 -4.66
C VAL A 50 -40.51 -25.83 -4.96
N LYS A 51 -40.25 -26.09 -6.23
CA LYS A 51 -39.34 -27.17 -6.62
C LYS A 51 -37.91 -26.77 -6.28
N THR A 52 -37.19 -27.66 -5.61
CA THR A 52 -35.75 -27.47 -5.36
C THR A 52 -34.97 -27.58 -6.69
N SER A 53 -33.91 -26.79 -6.81
CA SER A 53 -32.89 -26.94 -7.87
C SER A 53 -31.78 -27.93 -7.50
N PHE A 54 -31.87 -28.59 -6.35
CA PHE A 54 -30.94 -29.64 -5.93
C PHE A 54 -31.14 -30.88 -6.82
N ARG A 55 -30.05 -31.38 -7.38
CA ARG A 55 -30.05 -32.42 -8.42
C ARG A 55 -30.07 -33.85 -7.87
N GLY A 56 -29.92 -34.00 -6.56
CA GLY A 56 -29.75 -35.29 -5.91
C GLY A 56 -28.30 -35.76 -5.83
N PHE A 57 -28.05 -36.63 -4.88
CA PHE A 57 -26.70 -37.12 -4.61
C PHE A 57 -26.18 -38.04 -5.72
N ASP A 58 -27.06 -38.82 -6.36
CA ASP A 58 -26.71 -39.76 -7.43
C ASP A 58 -26.17 -39.01 -8.67
N GLU A 59 -26.83 -37.90 -9.05
CA GLU A 59 -26.34 -37.06 -10.15
C GLU A 59 -25.01 -36.44 -9.81
N ILE A 60 -24.84 -35.97 -8.57
CA ILE A 60 -23.59 -35.34 -8.12
C ILE A 60 -22.46 -36.37 -8.03
N ALA A 61 -22.71 -37.57 -7.52
CA ALA A 61 -21.74 -38.66 -7.45
C ALA A 61 -21.24 -39.13 -8.81
N GLY A 62 -22.11 -39.08 -9.85
CA GLY A 62 -21.77 -39.44 -11.22
C GLY A 62 -20.94 -38.39 -11.99
N VAL A 63 -20.75 -37.16 -11.44
CA VAL A 63 -20.02 -36.10 -12.14
C VAL A 63 -18.52 -36.37 -12.14
N ARG A 64 -17.95 -36.56 -13.32
CA ARG A 64 -16.50 -36.57 -13.49
C ARG A 64 -15.96 -35.14 -13.54
N TYR A 65 -14.98 -34.87 -12.70
CA TYR A 65 -14.32 -33.56 -12.67
C TYR A 65 -12.80 -33.72 -12.65
N SER A 66 -12.13 -32.73 -13.18
CA SER A 66 -10.69 -32.59 -13.09
C SER A 66 -10.37 -31.23 -12.44
N HIS A 67 -9.28 -31.16 -11.70
CA HIS A 67 -8.82 -29.92 -11.11
C HIS A 67 -7.41 -29.57 -11.59
N SER A 68 -7.17 -28.30 -11.75
CA SER A 68 -5.85 -27.72 -12.03
C SER A 68 -5.72 -26.41 -11.28
N SER A 69 -4.48 -25.98 -11.04
CA SER A 69 -4.22 -24.69 -10.44
C SER A 69 -3.23 -23.90 -11.29
N PHE A 70 -3.36 -22.59 -11.26
CA PHE A 70 -2.43 -21.66 -11.91
C PHE A 70 -2.37 -20.35 -11.15
N GLU A 71 -1.25 -19.64 -11.28
CA GLU A 71 -1.11 -18.30 -10.72
C GLU A 71 -1.75 -17.26 -11.65
N CYS A 72 -2.63 -16.40 -11.09
CA CYS A 72 -3.20 -15.27 -11.81
C CYS A 72 -2.18 -14.15 -11.97
N LYS A 73 -1.88 -13.77 -13.21
CA LYS A 73 -0.97 -12.66 -13.55
C LYS A 73 -1.70 -11.34 -13.80
N GLY A 74 -2.94 -11.21 -13.36
CA GLY A 74 -3.77 -10.04 -13.67
C GLY A 74 -3.52 -8.81 -12.80
N CYS A 75 -2.86 -8.95 -11.66
CA CYS A 75 -2.49 -7.87 -10.75
C CYS A 75 -1.42 -8.37 -9.77
N PRO A 76 -0.80 -7.48 -8.96
CA PRO A 76 0.25 -7.84 -7.99
C PRO A 76 -0.16 -8.86 -6.91
N ASN A 77 -1.44 -9.16 -6.76
CA ASN A 77 -1.90 -10.16 -5.79
C ASN A 77 -1.52 -11.60 -6.16
N HIS A 78 -1.22 -11.89 -7.43
CA HIS A 78 -0.76 -13.20 -7.90
C HIS A 78 -1.51 -14.38 -7.27
N CYS A 79 -2.86 -14.30 -7.26
CA CYS A 79 -3.69 -15.32 -6.62
C CYS A 79 -3.49 -16.71 -7.23
N ASP A 80 -3.42 -17.73 -6.38
CA ASP A 80 -3.44 -19.11 -6.81
C ASP A 80 -4.90 -19.51 -7.15
N ILE A 81 -5.20 -19.64 -8.44
CA ILE A 81 -6.54 -19.96 -8.94
C ILE A 81 -6.68 -21.47 -9.12
N LYS A 82 -7.66 -22.05 -8.43
CA LYS A 82 -8.08 -23.43 -8.64
C LYS A 82 -9.18 -23.47 -9.68
N LYS A 83 -8.97 -24.20 -10.76
CA LYS A 83 -9.95 -24.44 -11.83
C LYS A 83 -10.50 -25.84 -11.68
N ILE A 84 -11.81 -25.96 -11.55
CA ILE A 84 -12.51 -27.24 -11.56
C ILE A 84 -13.28 -27.34 -12.88
N SER A 85 -12.89 -28.30 -13.71
CA SER A 85 -13.52 -28.57 -14.98
C SER A 85 -14.44 -29.81 -14.84
N MET A 86 -15.67 -29.68 -15.27
CA MET A 86 -16.69 -30.75 -15.26
C MET A 86 -17.17 -30.99 -16.68
N THR A 87 -17.41 -32.25 -17.04
CA THR A 87 -17.89 -32.62 -18.36
C THR A 87 -19.24 -31.94 -18.64
N GLY A 88 -19.35 -31.27 -19.79
CA GLY A 88 -20.58 -30.61 -20.24
C GLY A 88 -20.93 -29.30 -19.51
N ARG A 89 -20.04 -28.75 -18.69
CA ARG A 89 -20.28 -27.52 -17.89
C ARG A 89 -19.16 -26.52 -18.03
N LYS A 90 -19.48 -25.23 -17.76
CA LYS A 90 -18.45 -24.19 -17.64
C LYS A 90 -17.58 -24.50 -16.44
N PRO A 91 -16.25 -24.33 -16.55
CA PRO A 91 -15.34 -24.48 -15.41
C PRO A 91 -15.70 -23.54 -14.26
N LEU A 92 -15.54 -24.02 -13.04
CA LEU A 92 -15.59 -23.22 -11.83
C LEU A 92 -14.18 -22.77 -11.44
N TYR A 93 -14.07 -21.58 -10.87
CA TYR A 93 -12.80 -21.01 -10.46
C TYR A 93 -12.88 -20.55 -9.00
N TYR A 94 -11.84 -20.83 -8.20
CA TYR A 94 -11.75 -20.47 -6.79
C TYR A 94 -10.35 -19.92 -6.46
N GLY A 95 -10.23 -19.19 -5.34
CA GLY A 95 -8.97 -18.67 -4.84
C GLY A 95 -8.63 -17.27 -5.33
N GLY A 96 -9.45 -16.68 -6.19
CA GLY A 96 -9.32 -15.28 -6.59
C GLY A 96 -9.76 -14.32 -5.48
N ARG A 97 -8.96 -13.26 -5.22
CA ARG A 97 -9.38 -12.15 -4.35
C ARG A 97 -10.32 -11.17 -5.06
N CYS A 98 -10.61 -11.40 -6.32
CA CYS A 98 -11.57 -10.66 -7.13
C CYS A 98 -12.40 -11.64 -7.97
N GLU A 99 -13.54 -11.19 -8.51
CA GLU A 99 -14.47 -12.02 -9.26
C GLU A 99 -14.11 -12.20 -10.76
N LYS A 100 -12.86 -11.88 -11.13
CA LYS A 100 -12.39 -11.89 -12.54
C LYS A 100 -12.66 -13.18 -13.28
N TYR A 101 -12.51 -14.32 -12.61
CA TYR A 101 -12.72 -15.64 -13.21
C TYR A 101 -14.15 -16.17 -13.01
N GLU A 102 -14.87 -15.64 -12.02
CA GLU A 102 -16.25 -16.04 -11.69
C GLU A 102 -17.26 -15.34 -12.60
N LYS A 103 -17.08 -14.04 -12.84
CA LYS A 103 -17.99 -13.22 -13.67
C LYS A 103 -17.58 -13.10 -15.15
N GLY A 104 -16.44 -13.69 -15.55
CA GLY A 104 -15.89 -13.56 -16.90
C GLY A 104 -15.07 -12.28 -17.09
N LYS A 105 -14.62 -12.01 -18.34
CA LYS A 105 -13.87 -10.79 -18.64
C LYS A 105 -14.76 -9.56 -18.41
N GLN A 106 -14.54 -8.82 -17.32
CA GLN A 106 -15.02 -7.46 -17.25
C GLN A 106 -14.36 -6.66 -18.38
N LYS A 107 -15.16 -5.91 -19.14
CA LYS A 107 -14.61 -4.95 -20.10
C LYS A 107 -13.76 -3.94 -19.31
N SER A 108 -12.57 -3.64 -19.83
CA SER A 108 -11.80 -2.50 -19.30
C SER A 108 -12.68 -1.25 -19.40
N SER A 109 -12.80 -0.52 -18.32
CA SER A 109 -13.53 0.75 -18.32
C SER A 109 -12.76 1.77 -19.15
N ASP A 110 -13.47 2.59 -19.93
CA ASP A 110 -12.90 3.74 -20.64
C ASP A 110 -12.65 4.95 -19.70
N VAL A 111 -13.02 4.82 -18.43
CA VAL A 111 -12.77 5.86 -17.41
C VAL A 111 -11.26 6.01 -17.17
N PRO A 112 -10.71 7.24 -17.17
CA PRO A 112 -9.31 7.52 -16.93
C PRO A 112 -8.80 6.95 -15.61
N ASP A 113 -7.56 6.44 -15.62
CA ASP A 113 -6.89 5.92 -14.43
C ASP A 113 -6.08 7.02 -13.74
N TYR A 114 -6.70 7.76 -12.83
CA TYR A 114 -6.04 8.87 -12.14
C TYR A 114 -4.95 8.41 -11.17
N PHE A 115 -4.98 7.17 -10.69
CA PHE A 115 -3.91 6.60 -9.87
C PHE A 115 -2.68 6.30 -10.71
N ALA A 116 -2.84 5.76 -11.92
CA ALA A 116 -1.73 5.56 -12.86
C ALA A 116 -1.12 6.90 -13.31
N VAL A 117 -1.96 7.90 -13.62
CA VAL A 117 -1.49 9.25 -13.98
C VAL A 117 -0.73 9.90 -12.82
N ARG A 118 -1.22 9.74 -11.57
CA ARG A 118 -0.51 10.20 -10.38
C ARG A 118 0.86 9.54 -10.23
N GLU A 119 0.94 8.23 -10.42
CA GLU A 119 2.20 7.49 -10.36
C GLU A 119 3.17 7.97 -11.45
N GLU A 120 2.70 8.18 -12.66
CA GLU A 120 3.49 8.73 -13.76
C GLU A 120 4.02 10.12 -13.42
N LEU A 121 3.19 11.00 -12.88
CA LEU A 121 3.62 12.32 -12.40
C LEU A 121 4.68 12.22 -11.29
N LEU A 122 4.52 11.29 -10.35
CA LEU A 122 5.48 11.05 -9.27
C LEU A 122 6.84 10.65 -9.84
N LEU A 123 6.87 9.62 -10.70
CA LEU A 123 8.10 9.03 -11.21
C LEU A 123 8.82 9.92 -12.24
N ASN A 124 8.07 10.72 -13.01
CA ASN A 124 8.60 11.56 -14.09
C ASN A 124 8.76 13.05 -13.70
N SER A 125 8.53 13.41 -12.45
CA SER A 125 8.62 14.81 -11.99
C SER A 125 10.03 15.40 -12.04
N TYR A 126 11.06 14.56 -12.15
CA TYR A 126 12.46 14.96 -12.30
C TYR A 126 13.20 14.05 -13.31
N ASN A 127 13.34 14.55 -14.53
CA ASN A 127 13.92 13.81 -15.67
C ASN A 127 15.27 14.39 -16.16
N LYS A 128 15.94 15.25 -15.38
CA LYS A 128 17.32 15.62 -15.71
C LYS A 128 18.20 14.37 -15.69
N GLY A 129 18.96 14.15 -16.75
CA GLY A 129 20.04 13.14 -16.74
C GLY A 129 21.01 13.43 -15.59
N LEU A 130 21.83 12.43 -15.21
CA LEU A 130 22.86 12.62 -14.21
C LEU A 130 23.72 13.82 -14.64
N THR A 131 23.59 14.94 -13.92
CA THR A 131 24.47 16.07 -14.13
C THR A 131 25.88 15.61 -13.75
N HIS A 132 26.86 15.94 -14.58
CA HIS A 132 28.26 15.73 -14.24
C HIS A 132 28.64 16.74 -13.15
N GLY A 133 28.02 16.61 -11.98
CA GLY A 133 28.50 17.30 -10.80
C GLY A 133 29.95 16.85 -10.52
N GLU A 134 30.81 17.76 -10.14
CA GLU A 134 32.19 17.51 -9.71
C GLU A 134 32.28 16.61 -8.47
N GLY A 135 31.40 15.64 -8.35
CA GLY A 135 31.23 14.75 -7.19
C GLY A 135 31.90 13.41 -7.40
N ILE A 136 32.78 13.11 -6.53
CA ILE A 136 33.76 12.04 -6.38
C ILE A 136 33.21 10.59 -6.47
N LYS A 137 31.90 10.36 -6.61
CA LYS A 137 31.30 9.01 -6.52
C LYS A 137 30.38 8.67 -7.69
N LYS A 138 30.82 8.94 -8.92
CA LYS A 138 30.10 8.54 -10.14
C LYS A 138 29.71 7.06 -10.10
N GLY A 139 28.40 6.79 -10.25
CA GLY A 139 27.89 5.43 -10.38
C GLY A 139 27.48 4.76 -9.09
N LYS A 140 27.68 5.35 -7.91
CA LYS A 140 27.18 4.79 -6.65
C LYS A 140 25.66 4.79 -6.62
N ARG A 141 25.11 3.65 -6.18
CA ARG A 141 23.67 3.34 -6.20
C ARG A 141 23.06 3.53 -4.82
N VAL A 142 22.07 4.41 -4.73
CA VAL A 142 21.31 4.64 -3.50
C VAL A 142 19.94 3.99 -3.65
N GLY A 143 19.66 2.95 -2.87
CA GLY A 143 18.38 2.27 -2.85
C GLY A 143 17.35 3.03 -2.02
N LEU A 144 16.18 3.27 -2.58
CA LEU A 144 15.00 3.80 -1.87
C LEU A 144 13.87 2.77 -1.97
N PRO A 145 13.36 2.22 -0.85
CA PRO A 145 12.20 1.34 -0.88
C PRO A 145 11.00 2.05 -1.54
N TYR A 146 10.40 1.44 -2.56
CA TYR A 146 9.16 1.95 -3.17
C TYR A 146 7.97 1.61 -2.27
N ALA A 147 8.01 2.18 -1.08
CA ALA A 147 7.07 1.96 0.02
C ALA A 147 6.95 3.24 0.86
N MET A 148 5.98 3.29 1.76
CA MET A 148 5.77 4.41 2.67
C MET A 148 5.81 5.77 1.96
N LEU A 149 6.54 6.74 2.50
CA LEU A 149 6.59 8.10 1.96
C LEU A 149 7.37 8.25 0.64
N SER A 150 7.90 7.18 0.05
CA SER A 150 8.40 7.26 -1.33
C SER A 150 7.29 7.57 -2.34
N PHE A 151 6.04 7.14 -2.06
CA PHE A 151 4.85 7.53 -2.80
C PHE A 151 4.51 9.03 -2.73
N GLU A 152 5.22 9.77 -1.89
CA GLU A 152 5.06 11.20 -1.68
C GLU A 152 6.32 11.97 -2.09
N PHE A 153 7.50 11.55 -1.57
CA PHE A 153 8.75 12.29 -1.64
C PHE A 153 9.79 11.71 -2.61
N TYR A 154 9.40 10.80 -3.49
CA TYR A 154 10.29 10.32 -4.55
C TYR A 154 10.87 11.46 -5.40
N PRO A 155 10.09 12.47 -5.86
CA PRO A 155 10.63 13.59 -6.63
C PRO A 155 11.74 14.34 -5.91
N PHE A 156 11.58 14.55 -4.60
CA PHE A 156 12.56 15.21 -3.75
C PHE A 156 13.88 14.43 -3.70
N TRP A 157 13.81 13.14 -3.35
CA TRP A 157 14.99 12.30 -3.24
C TRP A 157 15.64 12.05 -4.59
N LYS A 158 14.86 11.89 -5.65
CA LYS A 158 15.36 11.72 -7.02
C LYS A 158 16.18 12.92 -7.44
N ALA A 159 15.67 14.12 -7.25
CA ALA A 159 16.39 15.35 -7.60
C ALA A 159 17.65 15.52 -6.75
N PHE A 160 17.56 15.33 -5.44
CA PHE A 160 18.69 15.48 -4.52
C PHE A 160 19.86 14.58 -4.90
N PHE A 161 19.62 13.28 -5.05
CA PHE A 161 20.70 12.35 -5.38
C PHE A 161 21.23 12.50 -6.79
N THR A 162 20.36 12.81 -7.76
CA THR A 162 20.78 13.06 -9.15
C THR A 162 21.72 14.28 -9.24
N GLU A 163 21.40 15.38 -8.53
CA GLU A 163 22.26 16.59 -8.50
C GLU A 163 23.59 16.33 -7.81
N LEU A 164 23.65 15.38 -6.87
CA LEU A 164 24.90 14.95 -6.23
C LEU A 164 25.67 13.89 -7.02
N GLY A 165 25.16 13.45 -8.19
CA GLY A 165 25.83 12.46 -9.06
C GLY A 165 25.60 11.00 -8.66
N PHE A 166 24.64 10.70 -7.78
CA PHE A 166 24.25 9.34 -7.40
C PHE A 166 23.09 8.83 -8.24
N GLN A 167 23.06 7.52 -8.46
CA GLN A 167 21.92 6.85 -9.06
C GLN A 167 20.91 6.44 -7.98
N LEU A 168 19.74 7.09 -7.93
CA LEU A 168 18.66 6.61 -7.08
C LEU A 168 17.97 5.40 -7.73
N VAL A 169 17.91 4.29 -7.01
CA VAL A 169 17.33 3.02 -7.43
C VAL A 169 16.10 2.73 -6.57
N LEU A 170 14.95 2.55 -7.20
CA LEU A 170 13.76 2.05 -6.51
C LEU A 170 13.77 0.51 -6.45
N SER A 171 13.18 -0.03 -5.40
CA SER A 171 12.77 -1.43 -5.40
C SER A 171 11.70 -1.67 -6.48
N ASP A 172 11.45 -2.92 -6.82
CA ASP A 172 10.35 -3.27 -7.72
C ASP A 172 9.01 -2.86 -7.12
N LYS A 173 7.98 -2.78 -7.96
CA LYS A 173 6.61 -2.61 -7.47
C LYS A 173 6.25 -3.75 -6.53
N THR A 174 5.48 -3.45 -5.49
CA THR A 174 5.04 -4.45 -4.50
C THR A 174 4.40 -5.64 -5.20
N ASN A 175 4.92 -6.82 -4.91
CA ASN A 175 4.49 -8.10 -5.48
C ASN A 175 4.51 -9.20 -4.41
N LYS A 176 4.06 -10.41 -4.78
CA LYS A 176 3.95 -11.55 -3.85
C LYS A 176 5.30 -11.90 -3.18
N LYS A 177 6.43 -11.86 -3.92
CA LYS A 177 7.75 -12.13 -3.37
C LYS A 177 8.11 -11.09 -2.30
N ILE A 178 8.02 -9.80 -2.63
CA ILE A 178 8.29 -8.70 -1.70
C ILE A 178 7.42 -8.80 -0.45
N ILE A 179 6.12 -9.10 -0.60
CA ILE A 179 5.21 -9.26 0.54
C ILE A 179 5.65 -10.44 1.42
N ASN A 180 5.93 -11.59 0.81
CA ASN A 180 6.31 -12.79 1.56
C ASN A 180 7.63 -12.61 2.29
N ASP A 181 8.65 -12.07 1.60
CA ASP A 181 9.96 -11.80 2.19
C ASP A 181 9.84 -10.83 3.38
N GLY A 182 9.03 -9.79 3.24
CA GLY A 182 8.79 -8.82 4.30
C GLY A 182 8.01 -9.36 5.49
N VAL A 183 7.02 -10.23 5.25
CA VAL A 183 6.26 -10.90 6.32
C VAL A 183 7.16 -11.86 7.10
N GLN A 184 8.03 -12.61 6.41
CA GLN A 184 8.96 -13.54 7.05
C GLN A 184 10.05 -12.82 7.85
N ALA A 185 10.51 -11.66 7.37
CA ALA A 185 11.54 -10.87 8.03
C ALA A 185 11.02 -10.08 9.26
N ALA A 186 9.72 -9.92 9.42
CA ALA A 186 9.15 -9.13 10.51
C ALA A 186 9.40 -9.80 11.87
N VAL A 187 10.18 -9.16 12.74
CA VAL A 187 10.53 -9.68 14.08
C VAL A 187 9.39 -9.50 15.11
N SER A 188 8.41 -8.70 14.80
CA SER A 188 7.24 -8.46 15.66
C SER A 188 6.03 -8.10 14.81
N GLU A 189 4.84 -8.20 15.40
CA GLU A 189 3.62 -7.82 14.72
C GLU A 189 3.59 -6.31 14.45
N THR A 190 3.36 -5.93 13.21
CA THR A 190 3.30 -4.53 12.76
C THR A 190 2.30 -4.39 11.61
N CYS A 191 2.03 -3.13 11.18
CA CYS A 191 1.13 -2.89 10.07
C CYS A 191 1.67 -3.47 8.75
N PHE A 192 0.76 -3.86 7.86
CA PHE A 192 1.09 -4.50 6.59
C PHE A 192 2.04 -3.67 5.70
N PRO A 193 1.87 -2.34 5.54
CA PRO A 193 2.83 -1.52 4.79
C PRO A 193 4.25 -1.56 5.36
N MET A 194 4.42 -1.68 6.68
CA MET A 194 5.74 -1.81 7.29
C MET A 194 6.36 -3.19 7.00
N LYS A 195 5.57 -4.27 7.06
CA LYS A 195 6.02 -5.60 6.63
C LYS A 195 6.47 -5.57 5.16
N ALA A 196 5.67 -4.97 4.27
CA ALA A 196 6.04 -4.82 2.87
C ALA A 196 7.36 -4.03 2.70
N THR A 197 7.58 -3.00 3.52
CA THR A 197 8.81 -2.19 3.50
C THR A 197 10.05 -3.04 3.75
N LEU A 198 10.02 -4.02 4.66
CA LEU A 198 11.11 -4.95 4.87
C LEU A 198 11.41 -5.76 3.59
N GLY A 199 10.38 -6.24 2.90
CA GLY A 199 10.54 -6.94 1.62
C GLY A 199 11.11 -6.05 0.51
N HIS A 200 10.73 -4.78 0.47
CA HIS A 200 11.34 -3.80 -0.45
C HIS A 200 12.82 -3.57 -0.16
N VAL A 201 13.22 -3.56 1.11
CA VAL A 201 14.63 -3.48 1.49
C VAL A 201 15.38 -4.73 1.01
N ILE A 202 14.86 -5.92 1.23
CA ILE A 202 15.45 -7.18 0.74
C ILE A 202 15.64 -7.13 -0.78
N ASN A 203 14.60 -6.69 -1.52
CA ASN A 203 14.68 -6.54 -2.98
C ASN A 203 15.78 -5.56 -3.42
N LEU A 204 16.00 -4.47 -2.68
CA LEU A 204 17.07 -3.53 -2.96
C LEU A 204 18.47 -4.11 -2.68
N LEU A 205 18.61 -4.88 -1.60
CA LEU A 205 19.86 -5.58 -1.30
C LEU A 205 20.20 -6.59 -2.40
N GLU A 206 19.22 -7.36 -2.88
CA GLU A 206 19.36 -8.25 -4.03
C GLU A 206 19.78 -7.51 -5.33
N LYS A 207 19.38 -6.26 -5.51
CA LYS A 207 19.77 -5.42 -6.65
C LYS A 207 21.21 -4.91 -6.55
N GLY A 208 21.88 -5.07 -5.44
CA GLY A 208 23.28 -4.65 -5.26
C GLY A 208 23.42 -3.14 -5.19
N ILE A 209 22.85 -2.50 -4.18
CA ILE A 209 22.98 -1.08 -3.87
C ILE A 209 24.22 -0.81 -3.00
N ASP A 210 24.78 0.40 -3.05
CA ASP A 210 25.87 0.83 -2.17
C ASP A 210 25.37 1.46 -0.87
N TYR A 211 24.21 2.14 -0.95
CA TYR A 211 23.59 2.84 0.16
C TYR A 211 22.10 2.52 0.20
N LEU A 212 21.56 2.39 1.42
CA LEU A 212 20.12 2.22 1.65
C LEU A 212 19.56 3.50 2.30
N LEU A 213 18.68 4.20 1.59
CA LEU A 213 18.06 5.44 2.07
C LEU A 213 16.78 5.14 2.85
N LEU A 214 16.80 5.41 4.15
CA LEU A 214 15.66 5.28 5.07
C LEU A 214 15.46 6.59 5.85
N PRO A 215 14.83 7.61 5.24
CA PRO A 215 14.69 8.92 5.89
C PRO A 215 13.79 8.84 7.12
N THR A 216 14.17 9.54 8.19
CA THR A 216 13.27 9.85 9.29
C THR A 216 12.53 11.14 8.96
N THR A 217 11.36 11.03 8.35
CA THR A 217 10.49 12.20 8.13
C THR A 217 9.79 12.54 9.43
N ARG A 218 10.11 13.69 10.00
CA ARG A 218 9.55 14.13 11.27
C ARG A 218 8.29 14.95 11.09
N ASP A 219 8.28 15.82 10.08
CA ASP A 219 7.12 16.64 9.71
C ASP A 219 6.88 16.58 8.22
N MET A 220 5.60 16.61 7.83
CA MET A 220 5.15 16.75 6.45
C MET A 220 5.02 18.24 6.06
N PRO A 221 4.98 18.60 4.77
CA PRO A 221 4.72 19.95 4.34
C PRO A 221 3.35 20.42 4.81
N THR A 222 3.28 21.50 5.55
CA THR A 222 2.00 22.08 6.02
C THR A 222 1.97 23.57 5.78
N LYS A 223 0.78 24.11 5.51
CA LYS A 223 0.55 25.58 5.47
C LYS A 223 0.40 26.20 6.86
N LYS A 224 0.22 25.39 7.90
CA LYS A 224 -0.06 25.84 9.27
C LYS A 224 1.18 26.33 10.04
N SER A 225 2.34 26.43 9.43
CA SER A 225 3.63 26.73 10.09
C SER A 225 3.80 28.17 10.66
N ASN A 226 2.75 28.98 10.67
CA ASN A 226 2.84 30.40 11.03
C ASN A 226 2.47 30.74 12.47
N ILE A 227 2.09 29.77 13.29
CA ILE A 227 1.72 30.03 14.68
C ILE A 227 2.95 29.79 15.57
N LYS A 228 3.44 30.88 16.19
CA LYS A 228 4.59 30.85 17.11
C LYS A 228 4.32 29.84 18.25
N GLY A 229 5.13 28.79 18.31
CA GLY A 229 5.16 27.85 19.43
C GLY A 229 4.10 26.75 19.42
N GLU A 230 3.21 26.67 18.45
CA GLU A 230 2.25 25.58 18.33
C GLU A 230 2.81 24.38 17.54
N ARG A 231 2.45 23.18 17.97
CA ARG A 231 2.74 21.94 17.23
C ARG A 231 1.99 21.98 15.91
N THR A 232 2.70 21.76 14.81
CA THR A 232 2.16 21.95 13.45
C THR A 232 1.07 20.95 13.04
N GLY A 233 0.83 19.89 13.82
CA GLY A 233 -0.15 18.87 13.48
C GLY A 233 0.13 18.14 12.15
N SER A 234 1.39 18.05 11.74
CA SER A 234 1.82 17.51 10.44
C SER A 234 2.73 16.28 10.58
N TYR A 235 2.59 15.54 11.67
CA TYR A 235 3.42 14.38 11.93
C TYR A 235 2.98 13.18 11.08
N PRO A 236 3.93 12.45 10.43
CA PRO A 236 3.63 11.15 9.87
C PRO A 236 3.56 10.08 10.97
N CYS A 237 3.10 8.89 10.59
CA CYS A 237 3.01 7.73 11.46
C CYS A 237 4.36 7.43 12.17
N PRO A 238 4.38 7.02 13.45
CA PRO A 238 5.60 6.66 14.18
C PRO A 238 6.44 5.57 13.49
N PHE A 239 5.83 4.61 12.80
CA PHE A 239 6.56 3.61 12.02
C PHE A 239 7.35 4.22 10.86
N ILE A 240 6.85 5.30 10.24
CA ILE A 240 7.59 6.05 9.22
C ILE A 240 8.80 6.73 9.83
N GLN A 241 8.64 7.32 11.00
CA GLN A 241 9.73 8.00 11.71
C GLN A 241 10.82 7.02 12.18
N GLY A 242 10.41 5.79 12.54
CA GLY A 242 11.29 4.72 13.02
C GLY A 242 11.69 3.67 11.99
N THR A 243 11.39 3.84 10.71
CA THR A 243 11.61 2.81 9.68
C THR A 243 13.03 2.24 9.70
N TRP A 244 14.06 3.11 9.79
CA TRP A 244 15.45 2.66 9.79
C TRP A 244 15.80 1.74 10.97
N SER A 245 15.25 2.00 12.16
CA SER A 245 15.51 1.18 13.35
C SER A 245 14.81 -0.18 13.27
N ILE A 246 13.59 -0.21 12.70
CA ILE A 246 12.86 -1.45 12.45
C ILE A 246 13.61 -2.31 11.43
N VAL A 247 14.06 -1.70 10.33
CA VAL A 247 14.87 -2.39 9.31
C VAL A 247 16.15 -2.95 9.91
N LYS A 248 16.89 -2.14 10.69
CA LYS A 248 18.13 -2.59 11.34
C LYS A 248 17.92 -3.72 12.35
N ALA A 249 16.77 -3.76 13.02
CA ALA A 249 16.43 -4.83 13.95
C ALA A 249 16.00 -6.12 13.24
N ALA A 250 15.44 -6.02 12.05
CA ALA A 250 14.86 -7.13 11.32
C ALA A 250 15.79 -7.73 10.25
N LEU A 251 16.74 -6.95 9.71
CA LEU A 251 17.54 -7.35 8.56
C LEU A 251 19.02 -7.09 8.79
N ASP A 252 19.85 -8.05 8.37
CA ASP A 252 21.26 -7.80 8.13
C ASP A 252 21.45 -7.14 6.77
N THR A 253 22.00 -5.93 6.76
CA THR A 253 22.27 -5.17 5.53
C THR A 253 23.69 -5.40 4.99
N GLY A 254 24.49 -6.23 5.65
CA GLY A 254 25.89 -6.47 5.27
C GLY A 254 26.69 -5.16 5.21
N ASP A 255 27.44 -4.97 4.12
CA ASP A 255 28.27 -3.79 3.89
C ASP A 255 27.47 -2.56 3.36
N VAL A 256 26.17 -2.68 3.17
CA VAL A 256 25.32 -1.57 2.67
C VAL A 256 25.11 -0.55 3.78
N GLU A 257 25.62 0.67 3.55
CA GLU A 257 25.51 1.76 4.50
C GLU A 257 24.11 2.36 4.54
N ILE A 258 23.50 2.44 5.73
CA ILE A 258 22.16 3.03 5.89
C ILE A 258 22.27 4.55 6.02
N LEU A 259 21.66 5.25 5.07
CA LEU A 259 21.46 6.69 5.09
C LEU A 259 20.13 7.01 5.78
N LYS A 260 20.18 7.63 6.95
CA LYS A 260 19.00 7.92 7.79
C LYS A 260 18.88 9.42 8.14
N PRO A 261 18.77 10.30 7.13
CA PRO A 261 18.64 11.73 7.40
C PRO A 261 17.32 12.00 8.14
N ILE A 262 17.40 12.92 9.12
CA ILE A 262 16.20 13.48 9.74
C ILE A 262 15.76 14.67 8.90
N ILE A 263 14.50 14.67 8.45
CA ILE A 263 13.97 15.73 7.61
C ILE A 263 12.64 16.27 8.17
N ASN A 264 12.55 17.59 8.19
CA ASN A 264 11.36 18.35 8.56
C ASN A 264 10.95 19.21 7.36
N PHE A 265 9.90 18.80 6.67
CA PHE A 265 9.42 19.52 5.49
C PHE A 265 8.69 20.83 5.84
N SER A 266 8.24 20.98 7.10
CA SER A 266 7.61 22.21 7.60
C SER A 266 8.60 23.34 7.88
N TYR A 267 9.91 23.09 7.85
CA TYR A 267 10.92 24.10 8.15
C TYR A 267 10.94 25.24 7.13
N LYS A 268 11.20 26.45 7.63
CA LYS A 268 11.46 27.62 6.80
C LYS A 268 12.70 27.41 5.93
N GLU A 269 12.77 28.13 4.82
CA GLU A 269 13.79 27.97 3.78
C GLU A 269 15.23 27.92 4.30
N TYR A 270 15.59 28.84 5.21
CA TYR A 270 16.93 28.88 5.80
C TYR A 270 17.33 27.62 6.60
N ALA A 271 16.34 26.92 7.18
CA ALA A 271 16.59 25.70 7.96
C ALA A 271 16.62 24.45 7.06
N ARG A 272 16.05 24.52 5.85
CA ARG A 272 16.01 23.40 4.90
C ARG A 272 17.39 22.98 4.43
N GLU A 273 18.28 23.96 4.18
CA GLU A 273 19.64 23.69 3.71
C GLU A 273 20.48 22.97 4.77
N VAL A 274 20.29 23.29 6.05
CA VAL A 274 21.12 22.77 7.13
C VAL A 274 20.85 21.30 7.42
N GLN A 275 19.60 20.86 7.32
CA GLN A 275 19.21 19.50 7.71
C GLN A 275 19.82 18.41 6.82
N LEU A 276 20.16 18.70 5.55
CA LEU A 276 20.79 17.74 4.64
C LEU A 276 22.32 17.85 4.58
N MET A 277 22.92 18.84 5.27
CA MET A 277 24.38 18.98 5.31
C MET A 277 25.09 17.80 5.99
N GLY A 278 24.43 17.18 7.00
CA GLY A 278 24.93 15.96 7.63
C GLY A 278 25.02 14.80 6.64
N LEU A 279 23.94 14.57 5.87
CA LEU A 279 23.89 13.57 4.80
C LEU A 279 24.94 13.84 3.72
N GLY A 280 25.07 15.10 3.30
CA GLY A 280 26.08 15.50 2.31
C GLY A 280 27.51 15.21 2.75
N ARG A 281 27.85 15.47 4.03
CA ARG A 281 29.17 15.13 4.62
C ARG A 281 29.41 13.61 4.64
N GLN A 282 28.40 12.82 5.05
CA GLN A 282 28.47 11.37 5.04
C GLN A 282 28.75 10.83 3.64
N LEU A 283 28.17 11.46 2.61
CA LEU A 283 28.36 11.12 1.21
C LEU A 283 29.66 11.72 0.60
N GLY A 284 30.42 12.52 1.35
CA GLY A 284 31.65 13.18 0.85
C GLY A 284 31.38 14.30 -0.16
N CYS A 285 30.20 14.94 -0.09
CA CYS A 285 29.81 16.00 -1.00
C CYS A 285 30.17 17.38 -0.44
N SER A 286 30.53 18.34 -1.31
CA SER A 286 30.80 19.71 -0.90
C SER A 286 29.53 20.42 -0.42
N ARG A 287 29.68 21.37 0.49
CA ARG A 287 28.56 22.17 1.02
C ARG A 287 27.79 22.88 -0.11
N LYS A 288 28.50 23.38 -1.12
CA LYS A 288 27.92 24.04 -2.30
C LYS A 288 27.05 23.09 -3.11
N ALA A 289 27.54 21.86 -3.34
CA ALA A 289 26.76 20.82 -4.06
C ALA A 289 25.51 20.41 -3.28
N VAL A 290 25.63 20.21 -1.96
CA VAL A 290 24.48 19.87 -1.09
C VAL A 290 23.42 20.97 -1.11
N LYS A 291 23.83 22.24 -1.02
CA LYS A 291 22.90 23.38 -1.09
C LYS A 291 22.13 23.37 -2.40
N LYS A 292 22.82 23.28 -3.54
CA LYS A 292 22.20 23.21 -4.87
C LYS A 292 21.25 22.01 -4.99
N ALA A 293 21.68 20.81 -4.56
CA ALA A 293 20.87 19.60 -4.61
C ALA A 293 19.61 19.71 -3.75
N THR A 294 19.71 20.35 -2.57
CA THR A 294 18.56 20.60 -1.69
C THR A 294 17.56 21.53 -2.34
N GLU A 295 18.02 22.60 -2.96
CA GLU A 295 17.16 23.57 -3.66
C GLU A 295 16.41 22.92 -4.82
N GLU A 296 17.09 22.16 -5.67
CA GLU A 296 16.48 21.40 -6.77
C GLU A 296 15.49 20.35 -6.25
N ALA A 297 15.78 19.69 -5.13
CA ALA A 297 14.88 18.72 -4.51
C ALA A 297 13.55 19.35 -4.08
N TYR A 298 13.58 20.49 -3.40
CA TYR A 298 12.38 21.22 -3.02
C TYR A 298 11.60 21.73 -4.25
N GLN A 299 12.28 22.20 -5.28
CA GLN A 299 11.63 22.62 -6.52
C GLN A 299 10.96 21.44 -7.24
N ALA A 300 11.62 20.27 -7.32
CA ALA A 300 11.06 19.07 -7.93
C ALA A 300 9.78 18.63 -7.18
N GLN A 301 9.81 18.64 -5.86
CA GLN A 301 8.67 18.31 -5.02
C GLN A 301 7.52 19.31 -5.22
N SER A 302 7.81 20.60 -5.28
CA SER A 302 6.82 21.66 -5.52
C SER A 302 6.16 21.51 -6.89
N ARG A 303 6.95 21.20 -7.93
CA ARG A 303 6.43 20.93 -9.28
C ARG A 303 5.46 19.74 -9.29
N PHE A 304 5.82 18.66 -8.60
CA PHE A 304 4.95 17.49 -8.47
C PHE A 304 3.60 17.87 -7.86
N TYR A 305 3.59 18.51 -6.69
CA TYR A 305 2.35 18.92 -6.04
C TYR A 305 1.52 19.91 -6.87
N SER A 306 2.15 20.86 -7.54
CA SER A 306 1.44 21.83 -8.38
C SER A 306 0.73 21.15 -9.56
N ARG A 307 1.41 20.23 -10.25
CA ARG A 307 0.83 19.45 -11.36
C ARG A 307 -0.31 18.55 -10.88
N LEU A 308 -0.14 17.92 -9.72
CA LEU A 308 -1.14 17.05 -9.13
C LEU A 308 -2.43 17.83 -8.81
N LYS A 309 -2.30 19.01 -8.20
CA LYS A 309 -3.44 19.91 -7.90
C LYS A 309 -4.09 20.48 -9.16
N GLU A 310 -3.30 20.81 -10.18
CA GLU A 310 -3.83 21.25 -11.47
C GLU A 310 -4.67 20.17 -12.13
N LEU A 311 -4.15 18.92 -12.13
CA LEU A 311 -4.89 17.78 -12.66
C LEU A 311 -6.19 17.55 -11.89
N GLY A 312 -6.13 17.59 -10.56
CA GLY A 312 -7.32 17.42 -9.71
C GLY A 312 -8.40 18.46 -10.01
N ARG A 313 -8.00 19.73 -10.19
CA ARG A 313 -8.95 20.79 -10.62
C ARG A 313 -9.58 20.48 -11.98
N LYS A 314 -8.77 20.10 -12.99
CA LYS A 314 -9.29 19.73 -14.30
C LYS A 314 -10.30 18.59 -14.25
N VAL A 315 -10.07 17.62 -13.35
CA VAL A 315 -11.00 16.50 -13.16
C VAL A 315 -12.31 16.97 -12.53
N LEU A 316 -12.24 17.83 -11.50
CA LEU A 316 -13.43 18.38 -10.83
C LEU A 316 -14.23 19.29 -11.76
N ASP A 317 -13.57 20.20 -12.48
CA ASP A 317 -14.20 21.13 -13.42
C ASP A 317 -14.83 20.40 -14.62
N GLY A 318 -14.32 19.20 -14.94
CA GLY A 318 -14.85 18.33 -16.01
C GLY A 318 -15.97 17.40 -15.57
N LEU A 319 -16.43 17.43 -14.31
CA LEU A 319 -17.59 16.66 -13.87
C LEU A 319 -18.88 17.31 -14.36
N GLY A 320 -19.73 16.52 -15.03
CA GLY A 320 -21.09 16.94 -15.39
C GLY A 320 -21.98 17.14 -14.15
N ALA A 321 -23.08 17.86 -14.29
CA ALA A 321 -23.99 18.18 -13.18
C ALA A 321 -24.54 16.94 -12.45
N ASP A 322 -24.75 15.85 -13.18
CA ASP A 322 -25.26 14.57 -12.64
C ASP A 322 -24.16 13.52 -12.48
N GLU A 323 -22.87 13.90 -12.65
CA GLU A 323 -21.76 12.99 -12.58
C GLU A 323 -21.11 13.02 -11.21
N SER A 324 -20.83 11.83 -10.66
CA SER A 324 -20.17 11.68 -9.36
C SER A 324 -18.77 11.08 -9.52
N ALA A 325 -17.87 11.49 -8.65
CA ALA A 325 -16.56 10.87 -8.51
C ALA A 325 -16.35 10.31 -7.09
N ILE A 326 -15.62 9.23 -6.98
CA ILE A 326 -15.23 8.64 -5.70
C ILE A 326 -13.84 9.11 -5.35
N VAL A 327 -13.69 9.71 -4.17
CA VAL A 327 -12.38 10.04 -3.59
C VAL A 327 -11.94 8.92 -2.70
N VAL A 328 -10.75 8.36 -2.97
CA VAL A 328 -10.14 7.38 -2.08
C VAL A 328 -9.34 8.13 -1.02
N SER A 329 -9.97 8.34 0.14
CA SER A 329 -9.33 8.98 1.30
C SER A 329 -8.45 7.97 2.03
N SER A 330 -7.15 8.11 1.89
CA SER A 330 -6.16 7.23 2.48
C SER A 330 -4.77 7.88 2.41
N ARG A 331 -3.84 7.33 3.19
CA ARG A 331 -2.41 7.64 3.02
C ARG A 331 -1.95 7.21 1.64
N SER A 332 -1.12 8.01 0.97
CA SER A 332 -0.66 7.75 -0.41
C SER A 332 -0.10 6.34 -0.59
N TYR A 333 0.71 5.86 0.34
CA TYR A 333 1.30 4.53 0.28
C TYR A 333 0.31 3.36 0.50
N ASN A 334 -0.88 3.62 1.03
CA ASN A 334 -1.92 2.60 1.14
C ASN A 334 -2.80 2.55 -0.11
N SER A 335 -3.15 3.70 -0.68
CA SER A 335 -4.06 3.76 -1.83
C SER A 335 -3.36 3.67 -3.17
N CYS A 336 -2.13 4.20 -3.30
CA CYS A 336 -1.40 4.24 -4.56
C CYS A 336 -0.56 2.99 -4.82
N ASP A 337 -0.28 2.18 -3.80
CA ASP A 337 0.31 0.86 -3.99
C ASP A 337 -0.79 -0.15 -4.32
N SER A 338 -0.77 -0.67 -5.54
CA SER A 338 -1.83 -1.57 -6.03
C SER A 338 -1.92 -2.89 -5.26
N ALA A 339 -0.79 -3.39 -4.73
CA ALA A 339 -0.79 -4.62 -3.94
C ALA A 339 -1.26 -4.37 -2.50
N ILE A 340 -0.85 -3.27 -1.88
CA ILE A 340 -1.28 -2.87 -0.54
C ILE A 340 -2.78 -2.55 -0.53
N SER A 341 -3.26 -1.80 -1.53
CA SER A 341 -4.68 -1.45 -1.69
C SER A 341 -5.54 -2.61 -2.19
N MET A 342 -4.95 -3.78 -2.50
CA MET A 342 -5.62 -4.87 -3.22
C MET A 342 -6.31 -4.39 -4.51
N ASP A 343 -5.72 -3.41 -5.18
CA ASP A 343 -6.21 -2.83 -6.43
C ASP A 343 -7.61 -2.20 -6.34
N VAL A 344 -8.00 -1.72 -5.16
CA VAL A 344 -9.33 -1.12 -4.93
C VAL A 344 -9.61 0.03 -5.89
N PRO A 345 -8.69 1.01 -6.13
CA PRO A 345 -8.96 2.09 -7.07
C PRO A 345 -9.29 1.58 -8.48
N ARG A 346 -8.51 0.62 -8.99
CA ARG A 346 -8.76 0.03 -10.32
C ARG A 346 -10.09 -0.73 -10.36
N LYS A 347 -10.42 -1.50 -9.33
CA LYS A 347 -11.69 -2.24 -9.26
C LYS A 347 -12.90 -1.30 -9.29
N LEU A 348 -12.84 -0.18 -8.58
CA LEU A 348 -13.89 0.84 -8.62
C LEU A 348 -13.99 1.48 -10.02
N ARG A 349 -12.85 1.79 -10.65
CA ARG A 349 -12.84 2.29 -12.03
C ARG A 349 -13.44 1.28 -13.02
N ASP A 350 -13.12 -0.01 -12.86
CA ASP A 350 -13.65 -1.08 -13.73
C ASP A 350 -15.18 -1.24 -13.60
N LEU A 351 -15.78 -0.70 -12.53
CA LEU A 351 -17.24 -0.53 -12.38
C LEU A 351 -17.79 0.72 -13.10
N GLY A 352 -16.96 1.46 -13.81
CA GLY A 352 -17.35 2.67 -14.53
C GLY A 352 -17.29 3.96 -13.69
N LEU A 353 -16.72 3.94 -12.49
CA LEU A 353 -16.65 5.07 -11.58
C LEU A 353 -15.37 5.89 -11.83
N LYS A 354 -15.49 7.23 -11.78
CA LYS A 354 -14.33 8.13 -11.70
C LYS A 354 -13.73 8.03 -10.29
N VAL A 355 -12.48 7.59 -10.17
CA VAL A 355 -11.82 7.36 -8.89
C VAL A 355 -10.61 8.27 -8.75
N ILE A 356 -10.62 9.16 -7.75
CA ILE A 356 -9.66 10.24 -7.59
C ILE A 356 -8.81 10.00 -6.33
N PRO A 357 -7.46 10.06 -6.41
CA PRO A 357 -6.60 10.11 -5.23
C PRO A 357 -6.88 11.37 -4.41
N MET A 358 -6.93 11.25 -3.09
CA MET A 358 -7.23 12.35 -2.16
C MET A 358 -6.29 13.55 -2.34
N ASP A 359 -5.02 13.31 -2.60
CA ASP A 359 -4.00 14.36 -2.73
C ASP A 359 -4.08 15.16 -4.03
N MET A 360 -4.93 14.79 -4.98
CA MET A 360 -5.30 15.62 -6.12
C MET A 360 -6.26 16.75 -5.71
N LEU A 361 -7.01 16.59 -4.63
CA LEU A 361 -7.97 17.57 -4.15
C LEU A 361 -7.28 18.70 -3.35
N PRO A 362 -7.88 19.90 -3.27
CA PRO A 362 -7.35 21.02 -2.51
C PRO A 362 -7.58 20.88 -0.99
N VAL A 363 -7.41 19.66 -0.45
CA VAL A 363 -7.73 19.30 0.95
C VAL A 363 -7.00 20.15 1.99
N ASN A 364 -5.81 20.65 1.67
CA ASN A 364 -5.02 21.51 2.57
C ASN A 364 -5.46 22.98 2.54
N SER A 365 -6.55 23.33 1.85
CA SER A 365 -7.09 24.71 1.82
C SER A 365 -7.99 25.01 3.02
N ILE A 366 -8.48 23.98 3.72
CA ILE A 366 -9.39 24.11 4.86
C ILE A 366 -8.56 24.05 6.15
N ASP A 367 -8.76 25.04 7.04
CA ASP A 367 -8.13 25.04 8.37
C ASP A 367 -9.05 24.38 9.39
N LEU A 368 -8.72 23.15 9.76
CA LEU A 368 -9.44 22.37 10.77
C LEU A 368 -8.95 22.60 12.20
N SER A 369 -7.95 23.46 12.42
CA SER A 369 -7.32 23.63 13.75
C SER A 369 -8.26 24.17 14.81
N ARG A 370 -9.33 24.89 14.41
CA ARG A 370 -10.35 25.42 15.34
C ARG A 370 -11.32 24.34 15.80
N GLU A 371 -11.71 23.44 14.88
CA GLU A 371 -12.69 22.39 15.15
C GLU A 371 -12.03 21.17 15.78
N TRP A 372 -10.79 20.86 15.38
CA TRP A 372 -10.02 19.68 15.78
C TRP A 372 -8.62 20.05 16.27
N PRO A 373 -8.48 20.77 17.39
CA PRO A 373 -7.18 21.30 17.86
C PRO A 373 -6.16 20.21 18.23
N ASN A 374 -6.63 19.00 18.52
CA ASN A 374 -5.77 17.87 18.92
C ASN A 374 -5.43 16.92 17.77
N LEU A 375 -5.69 17.31 16.53
CA LEU A 375 -5.36 16.50 15.36
C LEU A 375 -3.91 16.73 14.93
N TYR A 376 -3.03 15.80 15.28
CA TYR A 376 -1.57 15.91 15.08
C TYR A 376 -1.05 15.23 13.82
N TRP A 377 -1.89 14.45 13.14
CA TRP A 377 -1.50 13.64 12.00
C TRP A 377 -1.84 14.36 10.69
N GLU A 378 -0.86 14.49 9.80
CA GLU A 378 -1.05 15.13 8.48
C GLU A 378 -2.21 14.49 7.72
N PHE A 379 -2.22 13.17 7.62
CA PHE A 379 -3.29 12.46 6.91
C PHE A 379 -4.66 12.45 7.62
N GLY A 380 -4.75 12.98 8.81
CA GLY A 380 -6.00 13.18 9.51
C GLY A 380 -6.57 14.58 9.32
N THR A 381 -5.76 15.51 8.81
CA THR A 381 -6.16 16.90 8.52
C THR A 381 -6.46 17.13 7.03
N GLY A 382 -6.16 16.17 6.18
CA GLY A 382 -6.35 16.19 4.73
C GLY A 382 -7.68 15.71 4.22
#